data_e4f80dac605de44d2d131d20b5a0a440
#
_entry.id   e4f80dac605de44d2d131d20b5a0a440
#
_cell.length_a   1.000
_cell.length_b   1.000
_cell.length_c   1.000
_cell.angle_alpha   90.00
_cell.angle_beta   90.00
_cell.angle_gamma   90.00
#
_symmetry.space_group_name_H-M   'P 1'
#
loop_
_entity.id
_entity.type
_entity.pdbx_description
1 polymer ?
#
loop_
_entity_poly.entity_id
_entity_poly.type
_entity_poly.pdbx_seq_one_letter_code
_entity_poly.pdbx_strand_id
1 'polypeptide(L)'
;MSQKYNQLRAMLAVTRASLKATFRSPQSIFFSLFFPVVLIWIFGSIGGGSAVPSVDVALEKNADTTNRFYSELKMNPTLHFVRDKNKDIEDELRKGRLAGVLDIQVNRDTSLHSPYLIHIRTSRASQRDFQQLKSSINASIAEMDKHVFPDRRTVASVSESVGEGRRYRMIDFFLPGMIGFSLIGAAVFGIAFLFYSLRETLVLKRMYSTPIRRQYIILGESISKVIFQLLTVVVLIAFGHYVYNFTLANGIFTFIDMLVLSFLSLLVFMGFGFFISGVSKNQNVIPIYANLFMFP
;
A
#
# COMPACT_ATOMS: atom_id res chain seq x y z
N MET A 1 -58.84 15.59 11.25
CA MET A 1 -57.48 16.21 11.22
C MET A 1 -56.53 15.23 10.59
N SER A 2 -56.13 15.46 9.32
CA SER A 2 -55.12 14.63 8.66
C SER A 2 -53.78 14.91 9.34
N GLN A 3 -53.26 13.97 10.11
CA GLN A 3 -51.90 14.06 10.65
C GLN A 3 -50.94 14.17 9.45
N LYS A 4 -50.30 15.32 9.32
CA LYS A 4 -49.24 15.54 8.29
C LYS A 4 -48.21 14.44 8.47
N TYR A 5 -48.08 13.53 7.49
CA TYR A 5 -47.11 12.44 7.50
C TYR A 5 -45.69 12.98 7.66
N ASN A 6 -44.99 12.58 8.71
CA ASN A 6 -43.65 13.12 9.01
C ASN A 6 -42.59 12.43 8.15
N GLN A 7 -42.19 13.08 7.06
CA GLN A 7 -41.24 12.60 6.09
C GLN A 7 -39.84 12.35 6.70
N LEU A 8 -39.40 13.19 7.66
CA LEU A 8 -38.10 13.02 8.35
C LEU A 8 -38.07 11.76 9.23
N ARG A 9 -39.18 11.51 9.97
CA ARG A 9 -39.28 10.30 10.77
C ARG A 9 -39.25 9.04 9.91
N ALA A 10 -39.90 9.08 8.75
CA ALA A 10 -39.89 7.99 7.78
C ALA A 10 -38.49 7.77 7.18
N MET A 11 -37.80 8.86 6.79
CA MET A 11 -36.42 8.82 6.31
C MET A 11 -35.48 8.18 7.36
N LEU A 12 -35.55 8.59 8.63
CA LEU A 12 -34.74 8.02 9.70
C LEU A 12 -35.06 6.53 9.94
N ALA A 13 -36.32 6.12 9.78
CA ALA A 13 -36.70 4.71 9.86
C ALA A 13 -36.04 3.90 8.72
N VAL A 14 -36.05 4.41 7.49
CA VAL A 14 -35.32 3.80 6.35
C VAL A 14 -33.83 3.71 6.64
N THR A 15 -33.20 4.82 7.08
CA THR A 15 -31.78 4.87 7.43
C THR A 15 -31.43 3.78 8.47
N ARG A 16 -32.20 3.67 9.54
CA ARG A 16 -31.97 2.69 10.60
C ARG A 16 -32.12 1.25 10.10
N ALA A 17 -33.14 0.99 9.29
CA ALA A 17 -33.39 -0.33 8.71
C ALA A 17 -32.25 -0.73 7.76
N SER A 18 -31.84 0.16 6.86
CA SER A 18 -30.76 -0.05 5.91
C SER A 18 -29.40 -0.23 6.61
N LEU A 19 -29.12 0.60 7.62
CA LEU A 19 -27.90 0.47 8.42
C LEU A 19 -27.83 -0.91 9.09
N LYS A 20 -28.92 -1.34 9.72
CA LYS A 20 -29.03 -2.67 10.32
C LYS A 20 -28.85 -3.79 9.29
N ALA A 21 -29.42 -3.65 8.10
CA ALA A 21 -29.26 -4.60 7.01
C ALA A 21 -27.79 -4.68 6.55
N THR A 22 -27.11 -3.53 6.41
CA THR A 22 -25.69 -3.48 6.04
C THR A 22 -24.79 -4.17 7.06
N PHE A 23 -25.00 -3.94 8.36
CA PHE A 23 -24.27 -4.63 9.43
C PHE A 23 -24.56 -6.14 9.52
N ARG A 24 -25.69 -6.60 8.99
CA ARG A 24 -26.03 -8.02 8.91
C ARG A 24 -25.57 -8.69 7.61
N SER A 25 -25.07 -7.93 6.66
CA SER A 25 -24.55 -8.45 5.40
C SER A 25 -23.07 -8.81 5.54
N PRO A 26 -22.72 -10.11 5.60
CA PRO A 26 -21.30 -10.53 5.72
C PRO A 26 -20.47 -10.05 4.53
N GLN A 27 -21.06 -10.02 3.34
CA GLN A 27 -20.40 -9.56 2.12
C GLN A 27 -20.03 -8.07 2.21
N SER A 28 -20.93 -7.22 2.73
CA SER A 28 -20.64 -5.78 2.87
C SER A 28 -19.52 -5.54 3.87
N ILE A 29 -19.54 -6.23 5.02
CA ILE A 29 -18.49 -6.13 6.04
C ILE A 29 -17.16 -6.64 5.51
N PHE A 30 -17.18 -7.78 4.81
CA PHE A 30 -15.97 -8.38 4.25
C PHE A 30 -15.26 -7.41 3.29
N PHE A 31 -15.96 -6.90 2.28
CA PHE A 31 -15.33 -6.05 1.27
C PHE A 31 -15.04 -4.62 1.74
N SER A 32 -15.84 -4.06 2.65
CA SER A 32 -15.61 -2.70 3.13
C SER A 32 -14.61 -2.61 4.26
N LEU A 33 -14.52 -3.61 5.13
CA LEU A 33 -13.69 -3.56 6.34
C LEU A 33 -12.58 -4.62 6.32
N PHE A 34 -12.95 -5.91 6.18
CA PHE A 34 -12.00 -7.00 6.36
C PHE A 34 -10.94 -7.02 5.26
N PHE A 35 -11.34 -6.87 4.00
CA PHE A 35 -10.42 -6.87 2.86
C PHE A 35 -9.37 -5.74 2.94
N PRO A 36 -9.73 -4.46 3.18
CA PRO A 36 -8.75 -3.40 3.41
C PRO A 36 -7.85 -3.67 4.62
N VAL A 37 -8.38 -4.17 5.73
CA VAL A 37 -7.58 -4.51 6.91
C VAL A 37 -6.53 -5.58 6.59
N VAL A 38 -6.91 -6.64 5.87
CA VAL A 38 -5.98 -7.70 5.45
C VAL A 38 -4.88 -7.15 4.54
N LEU A 39 -5.22 -6.30 3.58
CA LEU A 39 -4.21 -5.69 2.71
C LEU A 39 -3.29 -4.73 3.48
N ILE A 40 -3.83 -3.90 4.37
CA ILE A 40 -3.03 -3.06 5.25
C ILE A 40 -2.10 -3.93 6.12
N TRP A 41 -2.61 -5.06 6.63
CA TRP A 41 -1.81 -6.00 7.41
C TRP A 41 -0.66 -6.62 6.60
N ILE A 42 -0.94 -7.10 5.39
CA ILE A 42 0.09 -7.68 4.50
C ILE A 42 1.15 -6.64 4.14
N PHE A 43 0.74 -5.51 3.57
CA PHE A 43 1.69 -4.48 3.11
C PHE A 43 2.34 -3.71 4.26
N GLY A 44 1.65 -3.53 5.37
CA GLY A 44 2.21 -2.94 6.58
C GLY A 44 3.29 -3.84 7.22
N SER A 45 3.10 -5.16 7.16
CA SER A 45 4.09 -6.12 7.67
C SER A 45 5.32 -6.22 6.76
N ILE A 46 5.14 -6.16 5.43
CA ILE A 46 6.24 -6.15 4.47
C ILE A 46 7.04 -4.84 4.54
N GLY A 47 6.35 -3.71 4.77
CA GLY A 47 6.98 -2.38 4.86
C GLY A 47 7.41 -1.95 6.26
N GLY A 48 7.06 -2.71 7.30
CA GLY A 48 7.33 -2.37 8.71
C GLY A 48 8.73 -2.72 9.20
N GLY A 49 9.47 -3.51 8.46
CA GLY A 49 10.91 -3.65 8.69
C GLY A 49 11.63 -2.40 8.19
N SER A 50 12.47 -1.82 9.02
CA SER A 50 13.56 -0.93 8.57
C SER A 50 14.61 -1.79 7.82
N ALA A 51 14.14 -2.63 6.89
CA ALA A 51 15.04 -3.34 6.00
C ALA A 51 15.67 -2.27 5.11
N VAL A 52 16.90 -1.89 5.46
CA VAL A 52 17.81 -1.30 4.50
C VAL A 52 17.66 -2.17 3.25
N PRO A 53 17.28 -1.62 2.08
CA PRO A 53 17.09 -2.45 0.92
C PRO A 53 18.35 -3.27 0.71
N SER A 54 18.24 -4.58 1.01
CA SER A 54 19.36 -5.50 0.87
C SER A 54 19.29 -6.14 -0.51
N VAL A 55 20.43 -6.32 -1.13
CA VAL A 55 20.55 -7.00 -2.42
C VAL A 55 21.19 -8.38 -2.21
N ASP A 56 20.60 -9.38 -2.85
CA ASP A 56 21.09 -10.75 -2.81
C ASP A 56 22.32 -10.88 -3.75
N VAL A 57 23.42 -11.38 -3.18
CA VAL A 57 24.69 -11.49 -3.86
C VAL A 57 25.25 -12.90 -3.67
N ALA A 58 25.78 -13.50 -4.73
CA ALA A 58 26.50 -14.77 -4.64
C ALA A 58 28.01 -14.57 -4.73
N LEU A 59 28.76 -15.53 -4.25
CA LEU A 59 30.20 -15.58 -4.39
C LEU A 59 30.58 -16.59 -5.49
N GLU A 60 31.61 -16.25 -6.27
CA GLU A 60 32.24 -17.21 -7.18
C GLU A 60 32.91 -18.32 -6.37
N LYS A 61 32.99 -19.54 -6.95
CA LYS A 61 33.55 -20.71 -6.27
C LYS A 61 35.01 -20.51 -5.80
N ASN A 62 35.75 -19.68 -6.50
CA ASN A 62 37.17 -19.42 -6.22
C ASN A 62 37.41 -18.09 -5.50
N ALA A 63 36.35 -17.40 -5.05
CA ALA A 63 36.48 -16.14 -4.33
C ALA A 63 37.17 -16.38 -2.96
N ASP A 64 38.15 -15.55 -2.65
CA ASP A 64 38.81 -15.59 -1.34
C ASP A 64 37.90 -15.02 -0.26
N THR A 65 37.43 -15.89 0.62
CA THR A 65 36.54 -15.56 1.75
C THR A 65 37.29 -15.38 3.08
N THR A 66 38.62 -15.51 3.08
CA THR A 66 39.44 -15.41 4.30
C THR A 66 40.02 -14.02 4.51
N ASN A 67 39.85 -13.12 3.53
CA ASN A 67 40.43 -11.78 3.57
C ASN A 67 39.58 -10.80 4.41
N ARG A 68 40.22 -9.72 4.88
CA ARG A 68 39.60 -8.68 5.69
C ARG A 68 38.49 -7.94 4.92
N PHE A 69 38.63 -7.76 3.62
CA PHE A 69 37.65 -7.08 2.79
C PHE A 69 36.31 -7.84 2.72
N TYR A 70 36.36 -9.17 2.57
CA TYR A 70 35.15 -10.00 2.61
C TYR A 70 34.44 -9.92 3.98
N SER A 71 35.21 -9.90 5.07
CA SER A 71 34.63 -9.78 6.43
C SER A 71 33.88 -8.48 6.59
N GLU A 72 34.39 -7.38 6.05
CA GLU A 72 33.76 -6.06 6.06
C GLU A 72 32.49 -6.04 5.19
N LEU A 73 32.55 -6.57 3.97
CA LEU A 73 31.37 -6.71 3.11
C LEU A 73 30.25 -7.52 3.76
N LYS A 74 30.61 -8.55 4.51
CA LYS A 74 29.64 -9.41 5.21
C LYS A 74 28.95 -8.69 6.38
N MET A 75 29.60 -7.72 6.98
CA MET A 75 29.03 -6.87 8.04
C MET A 75 28.09 -5.77 7.49
N ASN A 76 28.15 -5.50 6.18
CA ASN A 76 27.31 -4.50 5.57
C ASN A 76 25.84 -4.98 5.49
N PRO A 77 24.88 -4.30 6.17
CA PRO A 77 23.48 -4.73 6.24
C PRO A 77 22.74 -4.63 4.89
N THR A 78 23.32 -3.96 3.89
CA THR A 78 22.75 -3.83 2.54
C THR A 78 23.07 -5.02 1.64
N LEU A 79 23.98 -5.92 2.06
CA LEU A 79 24.43 -7.08 1.28
C LEU A 79 24.01 -8.38 1.95
N HIS A 80 23.20 -9.18 1.26
CA HIS A 80 22.81 -10.51 1.71
C HIS A 80 23.52 -11.57 0.86
N PHE A 81 24.45 -12.30 1.46
CA PHE A 81 25.21 -13.35 0.78
C PHE A 81 24.42 -14.66 0.75
N VAL A 82 23.95 -15.04 -0.45
CA VAL A 82 23.24 -16.29 -0.68
C VAL A 82 24.24 -17.45 -0.73
N ARG A 83 24.09 -18.40 0.21
CA ARG A 83 24.99 -19.59 0.34
C ARG A 83 24.33 -20.91 -0.07
N ASP A 84 23.31 -20.89 -0.88
CA ASP A 84 22.56 -22.10 -1.22
C ASP A 84 23.34 -22.96 -2.23
N LYS A 85 23.91 -24.07 -1.73
CA LYS A 85 24.72 -25.01 -2.53
C LYS A 85 23.95 -25.73 -3.64
N ASN A 86 22.61 -25.71 -3.57
CA ASN A 86 21.73 -26.43 -4.50
C ASN A 86 21.13 -25.55 -5.59
N LYS A 87 21.35 -24.24 -5.56
CA LYS A 87 20.85 -23.32 -6.60
C LYS A 87 21.90 -23.10 -7.67
N ASP A 88 21.47 -23.20 -8.91
CA ASP A 88 22.28 -22.78 -10.06
C ASP A 88 22.41 -21.26 -10.06
N ILE A 89 23.58 -20.76 -9.61
CA ILE A 89 23.91 -19.34 -9.52
C ILE A 89 23.70 -18.65 -10.87
N GLU A 90 23.96 -19.33 -11.99
CA GLU A 90 23.83 -18.79 -13.33
C GLU A 90 22.36 -18.59 -13.71
N ASP A 91 21.49 -19.52 -13.33
CA ASP A 91 20.04 -19.43 -13.57
C ASP A 91 19.39 -18.35 -12.70
N GLU A 92 19.79 -18.25 -11.44
CA GLU A 92 19.32 -17.19 -10.52
C GLU A 92 19.77 -15.79 -10.97
N LEU A 93 21.01 -15.67 -11.47
CA LEU A 93 21.51 -14.41 -12.04
C LEU A 93 20.76 -14.02 -13.32
N ARG A 94 20.45 -15.00 -14.18
CA ARG A 94 19.71 -14.79 -15.42
C ARG A 94 18.26 -14.37 -15.16
N LYS A 95 17.66 -14.87 -14.08
CA LYS A 95 16.30 -14.52 -13.65
C LYS A 95 16.21 -13.19 -12.89
N GLY A 96 17.35 -12.53 -12.64
CA GLY A 96 17.41 -11.27 -11.92
C GLY A 96 17.13 -11.37 -10.42
N ARG A 97 17.30 -12.55 -9.83
CA ARG A 97 17.13 -12.77 -8.40
C ARG A 97 18.41 -12.49 -7.60
N LEU A 98 19.56 -12.41 -8.28
CA LEU A 98 20.85 -11.99 -7.73
C LEU A 98 21.22 -10.64 -8.34
N ALA A 99 21.67 -9.70 -7.54
CA ALA A 99 22.24 -8.43 -8.02
C ALA A 99 23.55 -8.63 -8.77
N GLY A 100 24.35 -9.61 -8.34
CA GLY A 100 25.59 -9.99 -8.98
C GLY A 100 26.28 -11.15 -8.29
N VAL A 101 27.31 -11.65 -8.97
CA VAL A 101 28.25 -12.66 -8.45
C VAL A 101 29.58 -11.98 -8.25
N LEU A 102 30.13 -12.06 -7.03
CA LEU A 102 31.40 -11.43 -6.67
C LEU A 102 32.52 -12.46 -6.71
N ASP A 103 33.59 -12.12 -7.42
CA ASP A 103 34.87 -12.76 -7.34
C ASP A 103 35.87 -11.81 -6.66
N ILE A 104 36.38 -12.20 -5.50
CA ILE A 104 37.30 -11.40 -4.69
C ILE A 104 38.66 -12.12 -4.69
N GLN A 105 39.66 -11.44 -5.21
CA GLN A 105 41.00 -11.99 -5.31
C GLN A 105 42.01 -11.05 -4.67
N VAL A 106 43.06 -11.63 -4.05
CA VAL A 106 44.22 -10.84 -3.61
C VAL A 106 45.01 -10.45 -4.84
N ASN A 107 45.22 -9.15 -4.98
CA ASN A 107 46.01 -8.62 -6.10
C ASN A 107 47.49 -8.95 -5.88
N ARG A 108 48.06 -9.73 -6.79
CA ARG A 108 49.50 -10.07 -6.80
C ARG A 108 50.33 -9.16 -7.72
N ASP A 109 49.66 -8.29 -8.47
CA ASP A 109 50.30 -7.36 -9.37
C ASP A 109 50.70 -6.09 -8.61
N THR A 110 51.98 -5.91 -8.40
CA THR A 110 52.57 -4.76 -7.71
C THR A 110 52.47 -3.44 -8.48
N SER A 111 52.09 -3.49 -9.76
CA SER A 111 51.85 -2.29 -10.57
C SER A 111 50.52 -1.59 -10.20
N LEU A 112 49.53 -2.32 -9.68
CA LEU A 112 48.28 -1.79 -9.19
C LEU A 112 48.37 -1.53 -7.67
N HIS A 113 48.12 -0.32 -7.24
CA HIS A 113 48.23 0.12 -5.85
C HIS A 113 47.07 -0.41 -4.96
N SER A 114 46.22 -1.32 -5.44
CA SER A 114 45.10 -1.88 -4.73
C SER A 114 45.39 -3.32 -4.27
N PRO A 115 45.24 -3.66 -2.97
CA PRO A 115 45.53 -4.99 -2.44
C PRO A 115 44.53 -6.06 -2.84
N TYR A 116 43.33 -5.66 -3.25
CA TYR A 116 42.26 -6.56 -3.66
C TYR A 116 41.71 -6.20 -5.03
N LEU A 117 41.41 -7.21 -5.83
CA LEU A 117 40.71 -7.10 -7.10
C LEU A 117 39.32 -7.69 -6.95
N ILE A 118 38.29 -6.89 -7.28
CA ILE A 118 36.89 -7.32 -7.18
C ILE A 118 36.31 -7.34 -8.60
N HIS A 119 35.94 -8.53 -9.03
CA HIS A 119 35.23 -8.70 -10.28
C HIS A 119 33.76 -8.98 -10.01
N ILE A 120 32.85 -8.17 -10.61
CA ILE A 120 31.41 -8.29 -10.42
C ILE A 120 30.80 -8.75 -11.73
N ARG A 121 30.17 -9.91 -11.71
CA ARG A 121 29.39 -10.43 -12.84
C ARG A 121 27.91 -10.21 -12.57
N THR A 122 27.22 -9.58 -13.49
CA THR A 122 25.78 -9.26 -13.37
C THR A 122 25.04 -9.58 -14.66
N SER A 123 23.71 -9.52 -14.63
CA SER A 123 22.84 -9.72 -15.80
C SER A 123 22.06 -8.44 -16.14
N ARG A 124 21.53 -8.38 -17.35
CA ARG A 124 20.64 -7.27 -17.76
C ARG A 124 19.35 -7.23 -16.94
N ALA A 125 18.91 -8.39 -16.42
CA ALA A 125 17.71 -8.48 -15.59
C ALA A 125 17.90 -7.86 -14.19
N SER A 126 19.16 -7.79 -13.70
CA SER A 126 19.53 -7.28 -12.36
C SER A 126 20.04 -5.84 -12.37
N GLN A 127 19.86 -5.09 -13.45
CA GLN A 127 20.51 -3.77 -13.62
C GLN A 127 20.20 -2.78 -12.50
N ARG A 128 18.97 -2.80 -11.94
CA ARG A 128 18.57 -1.92 -10.84
C ARG A 128 19.32 -2.28 -9.55
N ASP A 129 19.32 -3.56 -9.20
CA ASP A 129 19.94 -4.07 -7.99
C ASP A 129 21.47 -4.02 -8.06
N PHE A 130 22.03 -4.12 -9.28
CA PHE A 130 23.45 -3.93 -9.55
C PHE A 130 23.95 -2.53 -9.19
N GLN A 131 23.17 -1.47 -9.47
CA GLN A 131 23.57 -0.11 -9.09
C GLN A 131 23.64 0.03 -7.56
N GLN A 132 22.71 -0.58 -6.84
CA GLN A 132 22.72 -0.62 -5.38
C GLN A 132 23.89 -1.45 -4.85
N LEU A 133 24.15 -2.63 -5.44
CA LEU A 133 25.33 -3.45 -5.12
C LEU A 133 26.63 -2.67 -5.29
N LYS A 134 26.79 -2.00 -6.43
CA LYS A 134 27.99 -1.19 -6.75
C LYS A 134 28.17 -0.05 -5.74
N SER A 135 27.10 0.66 -5.38
CA SER A 135 27.15 1.74 -4.38
C SER A 135 27.53 1.22 -3.00
N SER A 136 27.00 0.06 -2.58
CA SER A 136 27.32 -0.57 -1.30
C SER A 136 28.79 -1.04 -1.24
N ILE A 137 29.30 -1.64 -2.30
CA ILE A 137 30.72 -2.05 -2.39
C ILE A 137 31.61 -0.81 -2.33
N ASN A 138 31.32 0.24 -3.09
CA ASN A 138 32.12 1.47 -3.09
C ASN A 138 32.12 2.15 -1.70
N ALA A 139 30.98 2.12 -0.99
CA ALA A 139 30.91 2.62 0.38
C ALA A 139 31.80 1.82 1.34
N SER A 140 31.78 0.48 1.23
CA SER A 140 32.66 -0.39 2.03
C SER A 140 34.14 -0.18 1.71
N ILE A 141 34.49 0.02 0.42
CA ILE A 141 35.88 0.35 0.02
C ILE A 141 36.30 1.71 0.62
N ALA A 142 35.44 2.73 0.52
CA ALA A 142 35.75 4.04 1.05
C ALA A 142 35.94 4.04 2.56
N GLU A 143 35.17 3.23 3.28
CA GLU A 143 35.32 3.07 4.74
C GLU A 143 36.60 2.34 5.11
N MET A 144 36.95 1.27 4.38
CA MET A 144 38.24 0.59 4.56
C MET A 144 39.43 1.48 4.24
N ASP A 145 39.36 2.28 3.15
CA ASP A 145 40.44 3.21 2.77
C ASP A 145 40.71 4.22 3.89
N LYS A 146 39.69 4.71 4.59
CA LYS A 146 39.89 5.59 5.75
C LYS A 146 40.64 4.90 6.89
N HIS A 147 40.36 3.60 7.11
CA HIS A 147 41.06 2.85 8.16
C HIS A 147 42.48 2.43 7.80
N VAL A 148 42.74 2.14 6.54
CA VAL A 148 44.05 1.67 6.06
C VAL A 148 45.00 2.84 5.76
N PHE A 149 44.44 3.97 5.30
CA PHE A 149 45.20 5.16 4.92
C PHE A 149 44.68 6.43 5.60
N PRO A 150 44.81 6.56 6.94
CA PRO A 150 44.21 7.66 7.72
C PRO A 150 44.79 9.03 7.32
N ASP A 151 46.00 9.09 6.84
CA ASP A 151 46.67 10.34 6.42
C ASP A 151 46.39 10.74 4.97
N ARG A 152 45.60 9.97 4.23
CA ARG A 152 45.27 10.30 2.83
C ARG A 152 44.35 11.53 2.82
N ARG A 153 44.81 12.64 2.24
CA ARG A 153 43.96 13.82 2.03
C ARG A 153 42.78 13.47 1.14
N THR A 154 41.60 13.52 1.70
CA THR A 154 40.36 13.39 0.94
C THR A 154 40.11 14.67 0.16
N VAL A 155 39.69 14.55 -1.10
CA VAL A 155 39.37 15.69 -1.98
C VAL A 155 38.19 16.48 -1.46
N ALA A 156 37.28 15.80 -0.76
CA ALA A 156 36.11 16.39 -0.13
C ALA A 156 35.66 15.51 1.04
N SER A 157 35.20 16.13 2.11
CA SER A 157 34.47 15.47 3.18
C SER A 157 32.99 15.80 3.03
N VAL A 158 32.13 14.78 3.04
CA VAL A 158 30.68 14.97 3.07
C VAL A 158 30.26 15.03 4.53
N SER A 159 29.74 16.17 4.94
CA SER A 159 29.07 16.33 6.24
C SER A 159 27.57 16.17 6.00
N GLU A 160 26.99 15.09 6.50
CA GLU A 160 25.53 14.88 6.44
C GLU A 160 24.89 15.52 7.66
N SER A 161 24.10 16.56 7.45
CA SER A 161 23.15 17.05 8.46
C SER A 161 21.77 16.45 8.11
N VAL A 162 21.35 15.46 8.90
CA VAL A 162 19.99 14.94 8.80
C VAL A 162 19.06 15.92 9.53
N GLY A 163 18.36 16.77 8.77
CA GLY A 163 17.30 17.60 9.31
C GLY A 163 16.22 16.75 9.97
N GLU A 164 15.59 17.28 11.03
CA GLU A 164 14.43 16.65 11.65
C GLU A 164 13.30 16.52 10.62
N GLY A 165 13.13 15.34 10.08
CA GLY A 165 12.12 15.00 9.08
C GLY A 165 11.42 13.70 9.46
N ARG A 166 10.12 13.63 9.19
CA ARG A 166 9.34 12.42 9.39
C ARG A 166 9.85 11.31 8.46
N ARG A 167 10.25 10.19 9.05
CA ARG A 167 10.63 9.00 8.29
C ARG A 167 9.38 8.43 7.60
N TYR A 168 9.34 8.48 6.29
CA TYR A 168 8.24 7.93 5.50
C TYR A 168 8.23 6.41 5.61
N ARG A 169 7.09 5.85 6.02
CA ARG A 169 6.86 4.41 6.10
C ARG A 169 5.92 3.98 4.99
N MET A 170 6.02 2.73 4.56
CA MET A 170 5.11 2.14 3.56
C MET A 170 3.64 2.30 3.94
N ILE A 171 3.31 2.18 5.23
CA ILE A 171 1.96 2.34 5.75
C ILE A 171 1.40 3.75 5.53
N ASP A 172 2.24 4.78 5.51
CA ASP A 172 1.81 6.17 5.30
C ASP A 172 1.25 6.39 3.89
N PHE A 173 1.63 5.55 2.95
CA PHE A 173 1.09 5.53 1.59
C PHE A 173 -0.09 4.55 1.45
N PHE A 174 0.06 3.33 1.96
CA PHE A 174 -0.93 2.28 1.76
C PHE A 174 -2.25 2.54 2.50
N LEU A 175 -2.21 3.04 3.73
CA LEU A 175 -3.42 3.24 4.52
C LEU A 175 -4.39 4.24 3.87
N PRO A 176 -3.97 5.47 3.48
CA PRO A 176 -4.86 6.40 2.78
C PRO A 176 -5.35 5.84 1.43
N GLY A 177 -4.48 5.13 0.69
CA GLY A 177 -4.84 4.47 -0.56
C GLY A 177 -5.93 3.41 -0.37
N MET A 178 -5.81 2.57 0.67
CA MET A 178 -6.81 1.55 0.99
C MET A 178 -8.13 2.15 1.48
N ILE A 179 -8.08 3.26 2.23
CA ILE A 179 -9.28 4.02 2.58
C ILE A 179 -9.97 4.51 1.31
N GLY A 180 -9.25 5.16 0.40
CA GLY A 180 -9.78 5.63 -0.87
C GLY A 180 -10.40 4.50 -1.70
N PHE A 181 -9.70 3.39 -1.85
CA PHE A 181 -10.19 2.20 -2.55
C PHE A 181 -11.50 1.66 -1.94
N SER A 182 -11.56 1.55 -0.61
CA SER A 182 -12.76 1.11 0.11
C SER A 182 -13.93 2.07 -0.09
N LEU A 183 -13.68 3.39 -0.07
CA LEU A 183 -14.70 4.42 -0.30
C LEU A 183 -15.29 4.33 -1.70
N ILE A 184 -14.44 4.25 -2.74
CA ILE A 184 -14.86 4.14 -4.13
C ILE A 184 -15.69 2.85 -4.32
N GLY A 185 -15.16 1.71 -3.87
CA GLY A 185 -15.82 0.42 -3.98
C GLY A 185 -17.20 0.41 -3.31
N ALA A 186 -17.28 0.88 -2.06
CA ALA A 186 -18.54 0.91 -1.31
C ALA A 186 -19.55 1.92 -1.89
N ALA A 187 -19.10 3.08 -2.36
CA ALA A 187 -19.98 4.10 -2.92
C ALA A 187 -20.48 3.72 -4.31
N VAL A 188 -19.60 3.31 -5.22
CA VAL A 188 -20.01 3.01 -6.60
C VAL A 188 -20.76 1.69 -6.66
N PHE A 189 -20.09 0.58 -6.27
CA PHE A 189 -20.72 -0.75 -6.33
C PHE A 189 -21.85 -0.91 -5.33
N GLY A 190 -21.64 -0.47 -4.06
CA GLY A 190 -22.63 -0.62 -3.00
C GLY A 190 -23.94 0.08 -3.31
N ILE A 191 -23.91 1.28 -3.88
CA ILE A 191 -25.12 2.01 -4.28
C ILE A 191 -25.70 1.45 -5.57
N ALA A 192 -24.88 1.17 -6.59
CA ALA A 192 -25.36 0.64 -7.86
C ALA A 192 -26.11 -0.69 -7.70
N PHE A 193 -25.52 -1.65 -6.98
CA PHE A 193 -26.17 -2.94 -6.70
C PHE A 193 -27.41 -2.81 -5.80
N LEU A 194 -27.33 -1.95 -4.76
CA LEU A 194 -28.46 -1.75 -3.85
C LEU A 194 -29.69 -1.26 -4.60
N PHE A 195 -29.58 -0.15 -5.33
CA PHE A 195 -30.72 0.44 -6.01
C PHE A 195 -31.22 -0.39 -7.20
N TYR A 196 -30.33 -1.10 -7.88
CA TYR A 196 -30.72 -2.08 -8.89
C TYR A 196 -31.56 -3.19 -8.23
N SER A 197 -31.08 -3.80 -7.13
CA SER A 197 -31.78 -4.85 -6.42
C SER A 197 -33.14 -4.40 -5.85
N LEU A 198 -33.21 -3.20 -5.25
CA LEU A 198 -34.45 -2.62 -4.75
C LEU A 198 -35.49 -2.41 -5.88
N ARG A 199 -35.03 -2.10 -7.08
CA ARG A 199 -35.89 -1.96 -8.27
C ARG A 199 -36.37 -3.32 -8.77
N GLU A 200 -35.49 -4.30 -8.90
CA GLU A 200 -35.78 -5.64 -9.41
C GLU A 200 -36.70 -6.42 -8.49
N THR A 201 -36.48 -6.36 -7.19
CA THR A 201 -37.31 -7.01 -6.17
C THR A 201 -38.62 -6.29 -5.89
N LEU A 202 -38.93 -5.24 -6.63
CA LEU A 202 -40.14 -4.41 -6.46
C LEU A 202 -40.31 -3.77 -5.08
N VAL A 203 -39.28 -3.81 -4.23
CA VAL A 203 -39.27 -3.15 -2.91
C VAL A 203 -39.44 -1.65 -3.10
N LEU A 204 -38.74 -1.07 -4.05
CA LEU A 204 -38.86 0.36 -4.37
C LEU A 204 -40.31 0.72 -4.78
N LYS A 205 -41.00 -0.14 -5.55
CA LYS A 205 -42.41 0.04 -5.94
C LYS A 205 -43.34 -0.02 -4.71
N ARG A 206 -43.09 -0.93 -3.79
CA ARG A 206 -43.84 -1.02 -2.53
C ARG A 206 -43.60 0.19 -1.63
N MET A 207 -42.37 0.70 -1.58
CA MET A 207 -42.06 1.95 -0.85
C MET A 207 -42.78 3.16 -1.45
N TYR A 208 -42.96 3.20 -2.76
CA TYR A 208 -43.67 4.28 -3.45
C TYR A 208 -45.21 4.24 -3.23
N SER A 209 -45.78 3.11 -2.80
CA SER A 209 -47.17 3.05 -2.39
C SER A 209 -47.43 3.60 -0.98
N THR A 210 -46.37 3.91 -0.23
CA THR A 210 -46.45 4.61 1.05
C THR A 210 -46.43 6.12 0.85
N PRO A 211 -46.94 6.95 1.79
CA PRO A 211 -46.98 8.40 1.66
C PRO A 211 -45.61 9.09 1.78
N ILE A 212 -44.49 8.32 1.71
CA ILE A 212 -43.11 8.84 1.73
C ILE A 212 -42.69 9.35 0.33
N ARG A 213 -42.09 10.52 0.27
CA ARG A 213 -41.55 11.04 -0.99
C ARG A 213 -40.28 10.30 -1.38
N ARG A 214 -40.08 10.05 -2.69
CA ARG A 214 -38.92 9.34 -3.27
C ARG A 214 -37.56 9.87 -2.78
N GLN A 215 -37.46 11.19 -2.67
CA GLN A 215 -36.23 11.86 -2.20
C GLN A 215 -35.81 11.40 -0.79
N TYR A 216 -36.77 11.23 0.12
CA TYR A 216 -36.46 10.79 1.49
C TYR A 216 -36.07 9.32 1.59
N ILE A 217 -36.54 8.49 0.66
CA ILE A 217 -36.09 7.09 0.55
C ILE A 217 -34.62 7.05 0.12
N ILE A 218 -34.28 7.77 -0.97
CA ILE A 218 -32.92 7.85 -1.50
C ILE A 218 -31.96 8.43 -0.45
N LEU A 219 -32.34 9.55 0.17
CA LEU A 219 -31.54 10.17 1.24
C LEU A 219 -31.36 9.25 2.44
N GLY A 220 -32.40 8.51 2.86
CA GLY A 220 -32.31 7.57 3.96
C GLY A 220 -31.32 6.45 3.71
N GLU A 221 -31.34 5.85 2.52
CA GLU A 221 -30.38 4.84 2.08
C GLU A 221 -28.96 5.43 1.98
N SER A 222 -28.81 6.61 1.41
CA SER A 222 -27.53 7.29 1.27
C SER A 222 -26.89 7.60 2.63
N ILE A 223 -27.66 8.16 3.56
CA ILE A 223 -27.19 8.47 4.92
C ILE A 223 -26.73 7.20 5.63
N SER A 224 -27.49 6.09 5.49
CA SER A 224 -27.08 4.80 6.04
C SER A 224 -25.70 4.36 5.54
N LYS A 225 -25.46 4.45 4.24
CA LYS A 225 -24.18 4.08 3.62
C LYS A 225 -23.04 5.00 4.05
N VAL A 226 -23.30 6.30 4.12
CA VAL A 226 -22.32 7.29 4.60
C VAL A 226 -21.90 6.98 6.05
N ILE A 227 -22.86 6.76 6.94
CA ILE A 227 -22.57 6.44 8.34
C ILE A 227 -21.73 5.16 8.45
N PHE A 228 -22.15 4.09 7.75
CA PHE A 228 -21.41 2.83 7.77
C PHE A 228 -19.98 3.00 7.25
N GLN A 229 -19.79 3.73 6.15
CA GLN A 229 -18.50 3.89 5.52
C GLN A 229 -17.58 4.82 6.31
N LEU A 230 -18.08 5.90 6.91
CA LEU A 230 -17.31 6.74 7.81
C LEU A 230 -16.86 5.96 9.06
N LEU A 231 -17.72 5.11 9.60
CA LEU A 231 -17.33 4.23 10.70
C LEU A 231 -16.20 3.27 10.26
N THR A 232 -16.29 2.73 9.06
CA THR A 232 -15.23 1.89 8.47
C THR A 232 -13.90 2.66 8.36
N VAL A 233 -13.93 3.91 7.89
CA VAL A 233 -12.73 4.77 7.81
C VAL A 233 -12.11 4.98 9.19
N VAL A 234 -12.94 5.26 10.21
CA VAL A 234 -12.46 5.42 11.61
C VAL A 234 -11.75 4.14 12.07
N VAL A 235 -12.35 2.97 11.81
CA VAL A 235 -11.75 1.67 12.20
C VAL A 235 -10.43 1.43 11.46
N LEU A 236 -10.36 1.72 10.16
CA LEU A 236 -9.12 1.56 9.38
C LEU A 236 -8.00 2.49 9.88
N ILE A 237 -8.30 3.76 10.18
CA ILE A 237 -7.33 4.70 10.74
C ILE A 237 -6.87 4.22 12.13
N ALA A 238 -7.80 3.81 12.99
CA ALA A 238 -7.48 3.28 14.31
C ALA A 238 -6.59 2.02 14.21
N PHE A 239 -6.92 1.09 13.32
CA PHE A 239 -6.11 -0.09 13.07
C PHE A 239 -4.69 0.28 12.62
N GLY A 240 -4.55 1.19 11.64
CA GLY A 240 -3.25 1.66 11.18
C GLY A 240 -2.45 2.36 12.29
N HIS A 241 -3.11 3.15 13.12
CA HIS A 241 -2.46 3.87 14.21
C HIS A 241 -1.97 2.93 15.32
N TYR A 242 -2.82 2.01 15.80
CA TYR A 242 -2.48 1.13 16.93
C TYR A 242 -1.56 -0.03 16.53
N VAL A 243 -1.69 -0.59 15.33
CA VAL A 243 -0.92 -1.77 14.91
C VAL A 243 0.39 -1.38 14.23
N TYR A 244 0.38 -0.34 13.41
CA TYR A 244 1.54 0.06 12.59
C TYR A 244 2.14 1.41 12.99
N ASN A 245 1.67 2.02 14.09
CA ASN A 245 2.09 3.36 14.52
C ASN A 245 1.96 4.40 13.39
N PHE A 246 0.87 4.30 12.60
CA PHE A 246 0.56 5.31 11.60
C PHE A 246 0.45 6.66 12.27
N THR A 247 1.29 7.60 11.87
CA THR A 247 1.35 8.91 12.50
C THR A 247 0.53 9.92 11.73
N LEU A 248 -0.44 10.51 12.40
CA LEU A 248 -1.19 11.65 11.88
C LEU A 248 -0.30 12.89 12.02
N ALA A 249 0.09 13.52 10.92
CA ALA A 249 1.06 14.62 10.89
C ALA A 249 0.69 15.75 11.87
N ASN A 250 -0.58 16.18 11.88
CA ASN A 250 -1.11 17.23 12.76
C ASN A 250 -2.08 16.64 13.82
N GLY A 251 -1.91 15.37 14.20
CA GLY A 251 -2.77 14.72 15.18
C GLY A 251 -4.25 14.71 14.80
N ILE A 252 -5.08 15.24 15.69
CA ILE A 252 -6.55 15.24 15.53
C ILE A 252 -7.03 16.03 14.29
N PHE A 253 -6.34 17.07 13.89
CA PHE A 253 -6.71 17.84 12.70
C PHE A 253 -6.61 17.01 11.44
N THR A 254 -5.51 16.26 11.24
CA THR A 254 -5.37 15.33 10.10
C THR A 254 -6.46 14.27 10.11
N PHE A 255 -6.84 13.75 11.29
CA PHE A 255 -7.95 12.79 11.41
C PHE A 255 -9.28 13.40 10.94
N ILE A 256 -9.60 14.61 11.36
CA ILE A 256 -10.82 15.32 10.92
C ILE A 256 -10.77 15.59 9.42
N ASP A 257 -9.65 16.05 8.88
CA ASP A 257 -9.47 16.29 7.44
C ASP A 257 -9.70 15.01 6.63
N MET A 258 -9.17 13.87 7.09
CA MET A 258 -9.41 12.57 6.45
C MET A 258 -10.90 12.18 6.47
N LEU A 259 -11.63 12.45 7.56
CA LEU A 259 -13.07 12.18 7.64
C LEU A 259 -13.88 13.11 6.72
N VAL A 260 -13.55 14.40 6.68
CA VAL A 260 -14.20 15.38 5.81
C VAL A 260 -13.96 15.00 4.34
N LEU A 261 -12.72 14.70 3.98
CA LEU A 261 -12.38 14.26 2.63
C LEU A 261 -13.10 12.96 2.25
N SER A 262 -13.17 12.01 3.17
CA SER A 262 -13.91 10.75 2.99
C SER A 262 -15.40 11.01 2.76
N PHE A 263 -16.00 11.93 3.53
CA PHE A 263 -17.41 12.31 3.35
C PHE A 263 -17.66 12.96 1.98
N LEU A 264 -16.82 13.90 1.56
CA LEU A 264 -16.93 14.52 0.24
C LEU A 264 -16.75 13.50 -0.89
N SER A 265 -15.77 12.61 -0.76
CA SER A 265 -15.54 11.53 -1.72
C SER A 265 -16.77 10.61 -1.84
N LEU A 266 -17.38 10.24 -0.71
CA LEU A 266 -18.61 9.44 -0.72
C LEU A 266 -19.73 10.12 -1.48
N LEU A 267 -19.96 11.42 -1.28
CA LEU A 267 -21.02 12.16 -2.00
C LEU A 267 -20.81 12.10 -3.52
N VAL A 268 -19.57 12.30 -3.97
CA VAL A 268 -19.24 12.25 -5.41
C VAL A 268 -19.43 10.85 -5.98
N PHE A 269 -18.80 9.86 -5.36
CA PHE A 269 -18.83 8.48 -5.87
C PHE A 269 -20.21 7.82 -5.74
N MET A 270 -21.02 8.18 -4.76
CA MET A 270 -22.42 7.76 -4.69
C MET A 270 -23.22 8.28 -5.88
N GLY A 271 -22.92 9.49 -6.39
CA GLY A 271 -23.52 10.02 -7.61
C GLY A 271 -23.29 9.10 -8.81
N PHE A 272 -22.06 8.60 -8.98
CA PHE A 272 -21.76 7.59 -10.01
C PHE A 272 -22.52 6.27 -9.77
N GLY A 273 -22.60 5.80 -8.52
CA GLY A 273 -23.39 4.62 -8.17
C GLY A 273 -24.86 4.73 -8.55
N PHE A 274 -25.48 5.88 -8.27
CA PHE A 274 -26.86 6.17 -8.69
C PHE A 274 -27.02 6.20 -10.21
N PHE A 275 -26.09 6.86 -10.91
CA PHE A 275 -26.09 6.91 -12.37
C PHE A 275 -26.00 5.50 -12.98
N ILE A 276 -25.04 4.69 -12.53
CA ILE A 276 -24.87 3.32 -13.01
C ILE A 276 -26.11 2.49 -12.74
N SER A 277 -26.70 2.57 -11.54
CA SER A 277 -27.95 1.90 -11.23
C SER A 277 -29.09 2.28 -12.18
N GLY A 278 -29.18 3.57 -12.55
CA GLY A 278 -30.21 4.08 -13.46
C GLY A 278 -30.09 3.54 -14.89
N VAL A 279 -28.86 3.44 -15.40
CA VAL A 279 -28.57 3.01 -16.78
C VAL A 279 -28.56 1.48 -16.91
N SER A 280 -28.22 0.75 -15.85
CA SER A 280 -28.06 -0.70 -15.90
C SER A 280 -29.40 -1.41 -16.12
N LYS A 281 -29.48 -2.18 -17.19
CA LYS A 281 -30.65 -3.04 -17.53
C LYS A 281 -30.56 -4.43 -16.91
N ASN A 282 -29.35 -4.88 -16.57
CA ASN A 282 -29.06 -6.20 -16.03
C ASN A 282 -28.01 -6.08 -14.94
N GLN A 283 -28.10 -6.92 -13.89
CA GLN A 283 -27.16 -6.94 -12.78
C GLN A 283 -25.70 -7.18 -13.22
N ASN A 284 -25.50 -8.00 -14.25
CA ASN A 284 -24.19 -8.36 -14.78
C ASN A 284 -23.46 -7.19 -15.48
N VAL A 285 -24.18 -6.15 -15.86
CA VAL A 285 -23.60 -4.96 -16.53
C VAL A 285 -23.09 -3.94 -15.51
N ILE A 286 -23.57 -3.99 -14.27
CA ILE A 286 -23.15 -3.06 -13.20
C ILE A 286 -21.63 -3.08 -13.00
N PRO A 287 -20.94 -4.24 -12.88
CA PRO A 287 -19.49 -4.27 -12.71
C PRO A 287 -18.74 -3.65 -13.91
N ILE A 288 -19.25 -3.82 -15.12
CA ILE A 288 -18.62 -3.27 -16.33
C ILE A 288 -18.62 -1.74 -16.27
N TYR A 289 -19.80 -1.15 -16.01
CA TYR A 289 -19.91 0.31 -15.89
C TYR A 289 -19.14 0.83 -14.67
N ALA A 290 -19.24 0.13 -13.53
CA ALA A 290 -18.51 0.54 -12.31
C ALA A 290 -17.00 0.56 -12.54
N ASN A 291 -16.44 -0.47 -13.18
CA ASN A 291 -15.01 -0.53 -13.49
C ASN A 291 -14.59 0.57 -14.46
N LEU A 292 -15.42 0.92 -15.45
CA LEU A 292 -15.14 2.02 -16.38
C LEU A 292 -14.99 3.38 -15.67
N PHE A 293 -15.76 3.60 -14.58
CA PHE A 293 -15.67 4.83 -13.77
C PHE A 293 -14.61 4.77 -12.67
N MET A 294 -14.20 3.57 -12.22
CA MET A 294 -13.18 3.39 -11.19
C MET A 294 -11.76 3.38 -11.76
N PHE A 295 -11.59 2.84 -12.96
CA PHE A 295 -10.29 2.66 -13.61
C PHE A 295 -10.34 3.29 -15.02
N PRO A 296 -10.26 4.62 -15.11
CA PRO A 296 -10.26 5.33 -16.40
C PRO A 296 -8.99 5.09 -17.21
#